data_5d0c2ecc1f84a2f4b2bb570ec7d30978
#
_entry.id   5d0c2ecc1f84a2f4b2bb570ec7d30978
#
_cell.length_a   1.000
_cell.length_b   1.000
_cell.length_c   1.000
_cell.angle_alpha   90.00
_cell.angle_beta   90.00
_cell.angle_gamma   90.00
#
_symmetry.space_group_name_H-M   'P 1'
#
loop_
_entity.id
_entity.type
_entity.pdbx_description
1 polymer ?
#
loop_
_entity_poly.entity_id
_entity_poly.type
_entity_poly.pdbx_seq_one_letter_code
_entity_poly.pdbx_strand_id
1 'polypeptide(L)'
;MTPKTYIFFGNVGAGKGTQIELLKKLISEKDSRKIVYIAPGITFRALTSGDNYTGSIIKTTLEKGHLQPDFLTISICTNMFIQEMTADCHLFVDAFPRTPNQSEAAHLILQYYGRENVELVYIEVSKEELTKRMKLRGRSDDTDEGIARRFWEYDNNVVPAMKALQEKGYTLHTINGEQSVEAVFEDLKKALSL
;
A
#
# COMPACT_ATOMS: atom_id res chain seq x y z
N MET A 1 -14.18 15.43 -13.00
CA MET A 1 -13.08 14.43 -12.92
C MET A 1 -13.70 13.04 -12.89
N THR A 2 -13.14 12.02 -13.56
CA THR A 2 -13.58 10.62 -13.39
C THR A 2 -13.08 10.07 -12.05
N PRO A 3 -13.78 9.10 -11.42
CA PRO A 3 -13.26 8.41 -10.23
C PRO A 3 -11.86 7.86 -10.47
N LYS A 4 -10.96 8.13 -9.55
CA LYS A 4 -9.55 7.70 -9.65
C LYS A 4 -9.30 6.48 -8.77
N THR A 5 -8.40 5.61 -9.21
CA THR A 5 -7.96 4.44 -8.43
C THR A 5 -6.44 4.38 -8.42
N TYR A 6 -5.86 4.41 -7.23
CA TYR A 6 -4.41 4.37 -7.02
C TYR A 6 -4.04 3.21 -6.10
N ILE A 7 -3.05 2.42 -6.50
CA ILE A 7 -2.45 1.37 -5.68
C ILE A 7 -1.00 1.74 -5.42
N PHE A 8 -0.63 1.91 -4.15
CA PHE A 8 0.70 2.35 -3.76
C PHE A 8 1.61 1.18 -3.38
N PHE A 9 2.74 1.10 -4.05
CA PHE A 9 3.84 0.19 -3.76
C PHE A 9 5.06 0.96 -3.25
N GLY A 10 5.92 0.29 -2.56
CA GLY A 10 7.15 0.81 -1.96
C GLY A 10 7.41 0.13 -0.63
N ASN A 11 8.66 -0.03 -0.29
CA ASN A 11 9.06 -0.69 0.94
C ASN A 11 8.62 0.10 2.19
N VAL A 12 8.72 -0.50 3.34
CA VAL A 12 8.50 0.19 4.63
C VAL A 12 9.51 1.32 4.77
N GLY A 13 9.04 2.53 5.10
CA GLY A 13 9.90 3.72 5.16
C GLY A 13 10.00 4.52 3.86
N ALA A 14 9.43 4.05 2.74
CA ALA A 14 9.49 4.76 1.45
C ALA A 14 8.69 6.07 1.39
N GLY A 15 7.85 6.37 2.38
CA GLY A 15 7.06 7.61 2.40
C GLY A 15 5.66 7.49 1.79
N LYS A 16 5.19 6.29 1.44
CA LYS A 16 3.86 6.08 0.86
C LYS A 16 2.74 6.82 1.58
N GLY A 17 2.63 6.62 2.89
CA GLY A 17 1.56 7.25 3.68
C GLY A 17 1.53 8.77 3.56
N THR A 18 2.70 9.43 3.57
CA THR A 18 2.82 10.87 3.40
C THR A 18 2.32 11.32 2.03
N GLN A 19 2.74 10.62 0.97
CA GLN A 19 2.33 10.96 -0.40
C GLN A 19 0.85 10.66 -0.64
N ILE A 20 0.32 9.60 -0.05
CA ILE A 20 -1.12 9.29 -0.09
C ILE A 20 -1.94 10.41 0.55
N GLU A 21 -1.55 10.90 1.74
CA GLU A 21 -2.29 11.97 2.40
C GLU A 21 -2.24 13.29 1.61
N LEU A 22 -1.08 13.65 1.04
CA LEU A 22 -0.97 14.82 0.17
C LEU A 22 -1.85 14.67 -1.08
N LEU A 23 -1.87 13.49 -1.71
CA LEU A 23 -2.67 13.25 -2.90
C LEU A 23 -4.17 13.23 -2.58
N LYS A 24 -4.58 12.64 -1.46
CA LYS A 24 -5.98 12.68 -0.98
C LYS A 24 -6.44 14.12 -0.77
N LYS A 25 -5.61 14.96 -0.14
CA LYS A 25 -5.89 16.38 0.06
C LYS A 25 -6.08 17.08 -1.30
N LEU A 26 -5.14 16.95 -2.22
CA LEU A 26 -5.24 17.55 -3.55
C LEU A 26 -6.52 17.14 -4.30
N ILE A 27 -6.88 15.84 -4.22
CA ILE A 27 -8.08 15.35 -4.90
C ILE A 27 -9.34 15.90 -4.22
N SER A 28 -9.41 15.93 -2.90
CA SER A 28 -10.58 16.45 -2.18
C SER A 28 -10.81 17.96 -2.39
N GLU A 29 -9.75 18.72 -2.71
CA GLU A 29 -9.86 20.14 -3.07
C GLU A 29 -10.46 20.34 -4.49
N LYS A 30 -10.31 19.34 -5.38
CA LYS A 30 -10.78 19.40 -6.77
C LYS A 30 -12.08 18.63 -7.01
N ASP A 31 -12.42 17.70 -6.13
CA ASP A 31 -13.54 16.77 -6.29
C ASP A 31 -14.09 16.35 -4.92
N SER A 32 -15.39 16.58 -4.71
CA SER A 32 -16.08 16.32 -3.44
C SER A 32 -16.49 14.86 -3.22
N ARG A 33 -16.19 13.97 -4.16
CA ARG A 33 -16.51 12.54 -4.03
C ARG A 33 -15.81 11.91 -2.82
N LYS A 34 -16.44 10.88 -2.27
CA LYS A 34 -15.85 10.09 -1.19
C LYS A 34 -14.47 9.54 -1.61
N ILE A 35 -13.50 9.65 -0.73
CA ILE A 35 -12.22 8.95 -0.86
C ILE A 35 -12.29 7.70 0.00
N VAL A 36 -12.17 6.54 -0.62
CA VAL A 36 -12.05 5.23 0.05
C VAL A 36 -10.58 4.90 0.18
N TYR A 37 -10.16 4.53 1.39
CA TYR A 37 -8.77 4.21 1.70
C TYR A 37 -8.66 2.79 2.26
N ILE A 38 -8.12 1.87 1.48
CA ILE A 38 -7.91 0.47 1.85
C ILE A 38 -6.45 0.30 2.31
N ALA A 39 -6.25 0.11 3.59
CA ALA A 39 -4.94 0.00 4.21
C ALA A 39 -4.91 -1.13 5.27
N PRO A 40 -4.77 -2.41 4.87
CA PRO A 40 -4.86 -3.56 5.78
C PRO A 40 -3.85 -3.49 6.94
N GLY A 41 -2.72 -2.81 6.75
CA GLY A 41 -1.74 -2.62 7.82
C GLY A 41 -2.27 -1.85 9.03
N ILE A 42 -3.27 -0.99 8.87
CA ILE A 42 -3.96 -0.30 9.98
C ILE A 42 -4.79 -1.32 10.75
N THR A 43 -5.59 -2.10 10.04
CA THR A 43 -6.45 -3.16 10.62
C THR A 43 -5.62 -4.21 11.36
N PHE A 44 -4.51 -4.68 10.77
CA PHE A 44 -3.61 -5.61 11.44
C PHE A 44 -3.08 -5.06 12.77
N ARG A 45 -2.63 -3.81 12.79
CA ARG A 45 -2.16 -3.17 14.04
C ARG A 45 -3.27 -3.02 15.08
N ALA A 46 -4.47 -2.65 14.66
CA ALA A 46 -5.62 -2.58 15.56
C ALA A 46 -5.95 -3.95 16.18
N LEU A 47 -5.88 -5.02 15.39
CA LEU A 47 -6.10 -6.39 15.88
C LEU A 47 -5.06 -6.83 16.92
N THR A 48 -3.81 -6.32 16.84
CA THR A 48 -2.78 -6.65 17.84
C THR A 48 -3.00 -6.01 19.20
N SER A 49 -3.85 -4.99 19.27
CA SER A 49 -4.19 -4.30 20.53
C SER A 49 -5.37 -4.96 21.26
N GLY A 50 -6.05 -5.90 20.61
CA GLY A 50 -7.17 -6.64 21.18
C GLY A 50 -6.71 -7.90 21.93
N ASP A 51 -7.52 -8.34 22.89
CA ASP A 51 -7.31 -9.59 23.61
C ASP A 51 -7.97 -10.77 22.86
N ASN A 52 -7.41 -11.12 21.71
CA ASN A 52 -7.88 -12.26 20.91
C ASN A 52 -6.71 -13.07 20.33
N TYR A 53 -6.97 -14.37 20.11
CA TYR A 53 -5.95 -15.31 19.63
C TYR A 53 -5.36 -14.92 18.27
N THR A 54 -6.18 -14.47 17.33
CA THR A 54 -5.71 -14.01 16.01
C THR A 54 -4.78 -12.81 16.13
N GLY A 55 -5.11 -11.83 16.99
CA GLY A 55 -4.26 -10.67 17.26
C GLY A 55 -2.88 -11.05 17.81
N SER A 56 -2.80 -12.06 18.67
CA SER A 56 -1.51 -12.54 19.20
C SER A 56 -0.63 -13.15 18.10
N ILE A 57 -1.21 -13.92 17.17
CA ILE A 57 -0.49 -14.48 16.02
C ILE A 57 -0.02 -13.36 15.07
N ILE A 58 -0.89 -12.40 14.75
CA ILE A 58 -0.57 -11.24 13.92
C ILE A 58 0.61 -10.47 14.52
N LYS A 59 0.57 -10.22 15.84
CA LYS A 59 1.64 -9.51 16.56
C LYS A 59 2.99 -10.21 16.36
N THR A 60 3.06 -11.51 16.62
CA THR A 60 4.28 -12.30 16.43
C THR A 60 4.81 -12.23 14.99
N THR A 61 3.91 -12.28 14.00
CA THR A 61 4.27 -12.21 12.59
C THR A 61 4.83 -10.84 12.22
N LEU A 62 4.20 -9.75 12.71
CA LEU A 62 4.65 -8.37 12.47
C LEU A 62 6.00 -8.08 13.12
N GLU A 63 6.21 -8.53 14.36
CA GLU A 63 7.47 -8.36 15.10
C GLU A 63 8.65 -9.02 14.38
N LYS A 64 8.41 -10.14 13.70
CA LYS A 64 9.41 -10.84 12.88
C LYS A 64 9.60 -10.23 11.49
N GLY A 65 8.84 -9.20 11.12
CA GLY A 65 8.91 -8.54 9.82
C GLY A 65 8.31 -9.34 8.66
N HIS A 66 7.54 -10.41 8.95
CA HIS A 66 6.87 -11.21 7.92
C HIS A 66 5.58 -10.57 7.40
N LEU A 67 5.20 -10.95 6.18
CA LEU A 67 3.85 -10.70 5.67
C LEU A 67 2.82 -11.55 6.40
N GLN A 68 1.60 -11.04 6.51
CA GLN A 68 0.48 -11.85 6.98
C GLN A 68 0.06 -12.85 5.88
N PRO A 69 -0.47 -14.02 6.24
CA PRO A 69 -0.95 -15.00 5.28
C PRO A 69 -1.98 -14.42 4.30
N ASP A 70 -1.95 -14.89 3.06
CA ASP A 70 -2.80 -14.38 1.98
C ASP A 70 -4.28 -14.45 2.32
N PHE A 71 -4.75 -15.59 2.86
CA PHE A 71 -6.16 -15.74 3.21
C PHE A 71 -6.64 -14.67 4.18
N LEU A 72 -5.82 -14.32 5.17
CA LEU A 72 -6.16 -13.31 6.16
C LEU A 72 -6.14 -11.89 5.57
N THR A 73 -5.11 -11.59 4.78
CA THR A 73 -4.98 -10.29 4.09
C THR A 73 -6.11 -10.08 3.10
N ILE A 74 -6.40 -11.09 2.26
CA ILE A 74 -7.48 -11.03 1.26
C ILE A 74 -8.84 -10.87 1.97
N SER A 75 -9.11 -11.64 3.02
CA SER A 75 -10.36 -11.56 3.78
C SER A 75 -10.57 -10.16 4.37
N ILE A 76 -9.54 -9.59 5.02
CA ILE A 76 -9.62 -8.25 5.61
C ILE A 76 -9.81 -7.20 4.53
N CYS A 77 -9.03 -7.24 3.43
CA CYS A 77 -9.19 -6.29 2.34
C CYS A 77 -10.56 -6.41 1.68
N THR A 78 -11.03 -7.62 1.39
CA THR A 78 -12.37 -7.85 0.80
C THR A 78 -13.46 -7.24 1.69
N ASN A 79 -13.38 -7.47 3.01
CA ASN A 79 -14.35 -6.86 3.92
C ASN A 79 -14.28 -5.33 3.91
N MET A 80 -13.09 -4.72 3.87
CA MET A 80 -12.92 -3.26 3.75
C MET A 80 -13.55 -2.75 2.45
N PHE A 81 -13.34 -3.42 1.32
CA PHE A 81 -13.97 -3.07 0.06
C PHE A 81 -15.50 -3.14 0.15
N ILE A 82 -16.07 -4.22 0.71
CA ILE A 82 -17.52 -4.38 0.87
C ILE A 82 -18.13 -3.26 1.72
N GLN A 83 -17.45 -2.87 2.80
CA GLN A 83 -17.98 -1.86 3.72
C GLN A 83 -17.82 -0.42 3.20
N GLU A 84 -16.76 -0.12 2.46
CA GLU A 84 -16.38 1.25 2.16
C GLU A 84 -16.71 1.70 0.73
N MET A 85 -16.78 0.79 -0.26
CA MET A 85 -16.94 1.17 -1.66
C MET A 85 -18.29 1.81 -1.94
N THR A 86 -18.25 2.84 -2.80
CA THR A 86 -19.44 3.45 -3.43
C THR A 86 -19.23 3.53 -4.94
N ALA A 87 -20.29 3.72 -5.71
CA ALA A 87 -20.24 3.66 -7.18
C ALA A 87 -19.24 4.65 -7.80
N ASP A 88 -19.08 5.83 -7.18
CA ASP A 88 -18.33 6.97 -7.73
C ASP A 88 -17.16 7.46 -6.87
N CYS A 89 -16.74 6.70 -5.84
CA CYS A 89 -15.65 7.10 -4.96
C CYS A 89 -14.28 7.10 -5.66
N HIS A 90 -13.35 7.92 -5.17
CA HIS A 90 -11.92 7.72 -5.41
C HIS A 90 -11.41 6.60 -4.52
N LEU A 91 -10.54 5.74 -5.04
CA LEU A 91 -10.00 4.59 -4.33
C LEU A 91 -8.49 4.70 -4.17
N PHE A 92 -8.04 4.61 -2.94
CA PHE A 92 -6.62 4.55 -2.58
C PHE A 92 -6.35 3.23 -1.86
N VAL A 93 -5.40 2.47 -2.36
CA VAL A 93 -5.00 1.19 -1.77
C VAL A 93 -3.52 1.27 -1.35
N ASP A 94 -3.24 1.10 -0.06
CA ASP A 94 -1.89 1.14 0.51
C ASP A 94 -1.44 -0.26 0.93
N ALA A 95 -0.33 -0.69 0.35
CA ALA A 95 0.35 -1.92 0.73
C ALA A 95 -0.52 -3.19 0.59
N PHE A 96 -1.37 -3.21 -0.40
CA PHE A 96 -2.09 -4.36 -0.93
C PHE A 96 -2.23 -4.18 -2.45
N PRO A 97 -1.96 -5.22 -3.27
CA PRO A 97 -1.49 -6.57 -2.88
C PRO A 97 0.00 -6.59 -2.50
N ARG A 98 0.44 -7.67 -1.84
CA ARG A 98 1.83 -7.92 -1.48
C ARG A 98 2.36 -9.28 -1.94
N THR A 99 1.54 -10.11 -2.54
CA THR A 99 1.92 -11.38 -3.16
C THR A 99 1.22 -11.54 -4.50
N PRO A 100 1.72 -12.37 -5.42
CA PRO A 100 1.02 -12.64 -6.69
C PRO A 100 -0.40 -13.16 -6.50
N ASN A 101 -0.64 -13.98 -5.47
CA ASN A 101 -1.97 -14.49 -5.14
C ASN A 101 -2.90 -13.35 -4.67
N GLN A 102 -2.40 -12.42 -3.87
CA GLN A 102 -3.15 -11.21 -3.50
C GLN A 102 -3.39 -10.31 -4.71
N SER A 103 -2.49 -10.29 -5.71
CA SER A 103 -2.68 -9.50 -6.95
C SER A 103 -3.81 -10.05 -7.79
N GLU A 104 -3.97 -11.36 -7.85
CA GLU A 104 -5.14 -11.98 -8.50
C GLU A 104 -6.44 -11.56 -7.80
N ALA A 105 -6.48 -11.67 -6.48
CA ALA A 105 -7.66 -11.25 -5.70
C ALA A 105 -7.95 -9.74 -5.88
N ALA A 106 -6.92 -8.89 -5.84
CA ALA A 106 -7.06 -7.45 -6.07
C ALA A 106 -7.62 -7.15 -7.46
N HIS A 107 -7.12 -7.82 -8.50
CA HIS A 107 -7.62 -7.67 -9.86
C HIS A 107 -9.11 -8.02 -9.97
N LEU A 108 -9.53 -9.17 -9.42
CA LEU A 108 -10.93 -9.59 -9.42
C LEU A 108 -11.83 -8.60 -8.64
N ILE A 109 -11.37 -8.09 -7.51
CA ILE A 109 -12.08 -7.06 -6.75
C ILE A 109 -12.24 -5.79 -7.58
N LEU A 110 -11.17 -5.31 -8.22
CA LEU A 110 -11.21 -4.10 -9.05
C LEU A 110 -12.16 -4.27 -10.24
N GLN A 111 -12.13 -5.43 -10.91
CA GLN A 111 -13.07 -5.76 -11.98
C GLN A 111 -14.53 -5.76 -11.49
N TYR A 112 -14.80 -6.38 -10.33
CA TYR A 112 -16.14 -6.43 -9.74
C TYR A 112 -16.72 -5.03 -9.49
N TYR A 113 -15.87 -4.07 -9.06
CA TYR A 113 -16.26 -2.68 -8.85
C TYR A 113 -16.11 -1.78 -10.09
N GLY A 114 -15.84 -2.34 -11.28
CA GLY A 114 -15.72 -1.60 -12.54
C GLY A 114 -14.55 -0.59 -12.54
N ARG A 115 -13.43 -0.91 -11.88
CA ARG A 115 -12.25 -0.04 -11.80
C ARG A 115 -11.29 -0.33 -12.96
N GLU A 116 -11.48 0.36 -14.09
CA GLU A 116 -10.70 0.15 -15.31
C GLU A 116 -9.39 0.96 -15.33
N ASN A 117 -9.44 2.22 -14.86
CA ASN A 117 -8.29 3.14 -14.88
C ASN A 117 -7.54 3.09 -13.54
N VAL A 118 -6.77 2.03 -13.34
CA VAL A 118 -5.98 1.81 -12.12
C VAL A 118 -4.53 2.23 -12.36
N GLU A 119 -4.05 3.18 -11.56
CA GLU A 119 -2.68 3.67 -11.58
C GLU A 119 -1.88 3.03 -10.44
N LEU A 120 -0.84 2.30 -10.77
CA LEU A 120 0.10 1.76 -9.79
C LEU A 120 1.18 2.82 -9.53
N VAL A 121 1.39 3.16 -8.28
CA VAL A 121 2.42 4.13 -7.86
C VAL A 121 3.48 3.39 -7.06
N TYR A 122 4.69 3.34 -7.56
CA TYR A 122 5.84 2.78 -6.88
C TYR A 122 6.78 3.89 -6.39
N ILE A 123 6.89 4.05 -5.07
CA ILE A 123 7.88 4.96 -4.48
C ILE A 123 9.15 4.17 -4.24
N GLU A 124 10.15 4.43 -5.08
CA GLU A 124 11.44 3.77 -5.06
C GLU A 124 12.42 4.50 -4.14
N VAL A 125 13.04 3.74 -3.23
CA VAL A 125 14.05 4.24 -2.27
C VAL A 125 15.08 3.13 -2.05
N SER A 126 16.36 3.47 -1.96
CA SER A 126 17.44 2.52 -1.69
C SER A 126 17.31 1.86 -0.31
N LYS A 127 17.86 0.67 -0.18
CA LYS A 127 17.86 -0.08 1.10
C LYS A 127 18.60 0.68 2.20
N GLU A 128 19.65 1.40 1.82
CA GLU A 128 20.47 2.23 2.71
C GLU A 128 19.63 3.36 3.32
N GLU A 129 18.92 4.10 2.49
CA GLU A 129 18.07 5.20 2.95
C GLU A 129 16.85 4.68 3.73
N LEU A 130 16.22 3.59 3.29
CA LEU A 130 15.13 2.94 4.01
C LEU A 130 15.56 2.49 5.41
N THR A 131 16.77 1.92 5.54
CA THR A 131 17.31 1.50 6.84
C THR A 131 17.46 2.68 7.78
N LYS A 132 17.99 3.81 7.30
CA LYS A 132 18.09 5.06 8.10
C LYS A 132 16.72 5.53 8.55
N ARG A 133 15.76 5.61 7.62
CA ARG A 133 14.39 6.07 7.92
C ARG A 133 13.68 5.17 8.92
N MET A 134 13.83 3.84 8.82
CA MET A 134 13.24 2.89 9.76
C MET A 134 13.86 3.03 11.16
N LYS A 135 15.19 3.13 11.25
CA LYS A 135 15.88 3.33 12.53
C LYS A 135 15.50 4.65 13.21
N LEU A 136 15.37 5.74 12.44
CA LEU A 136 14.91 7.03 12.96
C LEU A 136 13.46 7.00 13.45
N ARG A 137 12.59 6.22 12.78
CA ARG A 137 11.18 6.06 13.17
C ARG A 137 11.02 5.31 14.50
N GLY A 138 11.92 4.36 14.79
CA GLY A 138 12.02 3.68 16.09
C GLY A 138 10.82 2.84 16.51
N ARG A 139 10.14 2.15 15.58
CA ARG A 139 9.11 1.18 15.95
C ARG A 139 9.74 -0.06 16.57
N SER A 140 9.00 -0.74 17.45
CA SER A 140 9.47 -1.96 18.13
C SER A 140 9.88 -3.09 17.17
N ASP A 141 9.35 -3.07 15.95
CA ASP A 141 9.62 -4.03 14.87
C ASP A 141 10.70 -3.55 13.87
N ASP A 142 11.34 -2.39 14.11
CA ASP A 142 12.44 -1.85 13.29
C ASP A 142 13.83 -2.34 13.76
N THR A 143 13.94 -3.61 14.15
CA THR A 143 15.22 -4.30 14.46
C THR A 143 16.00 -4.61 13.18
N ASP A 144 17.30 -4.82 13.28
CA ASP A 144 18.14 -5.15 12.11
C ASP A 144 17.63 -6.43 11.40
N GLU A 145 17.23 -7.45 12.16
CA GLU A 145 16.64 -8.67 11.62
C GLU A 145 15.28 -8.42 10.96
N GLY A 146 14.42 -7.61 11.60
CA GLY A 146 13.12 -7.23 11.07
C GLY A 146 13.24 -6.43 9.78
N ILE A 147 14.22 -5.51 9.70
CA ILE A 147 14.51 -4.72 8.49
C ILE A 147 15.01 -5.63 7.36
N ALA A 148 15.98 -6.52 7.63
CA ALA A 148 16.49 -7.47 6.65
C ALA A 148 15.37 -8.39 6.12
N ARG A 149 14.50 -8.89 7.01
CA ARG A 149 13.36 -9.72 6.63
C ARG A 149 12.39 -8.95 5.74
N ARG A 150 12.08 -7.68 6.05
CA ARG A 150 11.20 -6.86 5.21
C ARG A 150 11.75 -6.60 3.82
N PHE A 151 13.07 -6.42 3.68
CA PHE A 151 13.69 -6.33 2.36
C PHE A 151 13.53 -7.64 1.59
N TRP A 152 13.77 -8.76 2.25
CA TRP A 152 13.58 -10.07 1.64
C TRP A 152 12.11 -10.28 1.20
N GLU A 153 11.15 -10.01 2.07
CA GLU A 153 9.71 -10.11 1.75
C GLU A 153 9.32 -9.17 0.60
N TYR A 154 9.89 -7.97 0.58
CA TYR A 154 9.62 -7.02 -0.49
C TYR A 154 10.13 -7.55 -1.84
N ASP A 155 11.38 -7.97 -1.91
CA ASP A 155 12.01 -8.43 -3.14
C ASP A 155 11.36 -9.72 -3.68
N ASN A 156 10.98 -10.64 -2.78
CA ASN A 156 10.50 -11.98 -3.16
C ASN A 156 8.96 -12.08 -3.28
N ASN A 157 8.22 -11.16 -2.70
CA ASN A 157 6.76 -11.19 -2.71
C ASN A 157 6.14 -9.92 -3.32
N VAL A 158 6.54 -8.72 -2.86
CA VAL A 158 5.89 -7.47 -3.27
C VAL A 158 6.27 -7.06 -4.69
N VAL A 159 7.54 -7.21 -5.08
CA VAL A 159 7.97 -6.94 -6.46
C VAL A 159 7.28 -7.88 -7.45
N PRO A 160 7.19 -9.21 -7.23
CA PRO A 160 6.39 -10.09 -8.05
C PRO A 160 4.90 -9.73 -8.09
N ALA A 161 4.32 -9.31 -6.96
CA ALA A 161 2.93 -8.88 -6.92
C ALA A 161 2.66 -7.65 -7.81
N MET A 162 3.55 -6.66 -7.76
CA MET A 162 3.48 -5.47 -8.60
C MET A 162 3.58 -5.82 -10.10
N LYS A 163 4.52 -6.72 -10.46
CA LYS A 163 4.67 -7.22 -11.84
C LYS A 163 3.41 -7.96 -12.32
N ALA A 164 2.82 -8.78 -11.48
CA ALA A 164 1.58 -9.50 -11.82
C ALA A 164 0.42 -8.53 -12.14
N LEU A 165 0.33 -7.37 -11.50
CA LEU A 165 -0.65 -6.34 -11.86
C LEU A 165 -0.28 -5.64 -13.19
N GLN A 166 1.01 -5.36 -13.44
CA GLN A 166 1.44 -4.80 -14.72
C GLN A 166 1.10 -5.74 -15.90
N GLU A 167 1.28 -7.04 -15.73
CA GLU A 167 0.91 -8.06 -16.73
C GLU A 167 -0.59 -8.10 -17.01
N LYS A 168 -1.43 -7.62 -16.08
CA LYS A 168 -2.87 -7.43 -16.27
C LYS A 168 -3.22 -6.08 -16.94
N GLY A 169 -2.23 -5.31 -17.36
CA GLY A 169 -2.40 -4.07 -18.11
C GLY A 169 -2.50 -2.80 -17.25
N TYR A 170 -2.26 -2.86 -15.93
CA TYR A 170 -2.26 -1.66 -15.09
C TYR A 170 -0.98 -0.85 -15.27
N THR A 171 -1.13 0.48 -15.38
CA THR A 171 0.00 1.40 -15.61
C THR A 171 0.81 1.59 -14.33
N LEU A 172 2.13 1.41 -14.39
CA LEU A 172 3.04 1.66 -13.29
C LEU A 172 3.79 2.98 -13.44
N HIS A 173 3.74 3.81 -12.42
CA HIS A 173 4.53 5.03 -12.26
C HIS A 173 5.58 4.83 -11.18
N THR A 174 6.86 4.92 -11.56
CA THR A 174 7.98 4.86 -10.61
C THR A 174 8.39 6.27 -10.23
N ILE A 175 8.38 6.56 -8.93
CA ILE A 175 8.70 7.87 -8.35
C ILE A 175 9.94 7.73 -7.47
N ASN A 176 10.95 8.57 -7.71
CA ASN A 176 12.12 8.63 -6.84
C ASN A 176 11.76 9.18 -5.46
N GLY A 177 11.81 8.33 -4.44
CA GLY A 177 11.48 8.68 -3.06
C GLY A 177 12.66 9.20 -2.23
N GLU A 178 13.85 9.40 -2.83
CA GLU A 178 15.04 9.93 -2.15
C GLU A 178 15.18 11.45 -2.25
N GLN A 179 14.06 12.13 -2.34
CA GLN A 179 13.98 13.58 -2.43
C GLN A 179 13.23 14.15 -1.21
N SER A 180 13.07 15.48 -1.17
CA SER A 180 12.16 16.09 -0.19
C SER A 180 10.73 15.63 -0.41
N VAL A 181 9.91 15.69 0.62
CA VAL A 181 8.49 15.29 0.55
C VAL A 181 7.77 16.03 -0.58
N GLU A 182 8.05 17.32 -0.73
CA GLU A 182 7.48 18.21 -1.74
C GLU A 182 7.91 17.81 -3.15
N ALA A 183 9.20 17.50 -3.35
CA ALA A 183 9.72 17.11 -4.65
C ALA A 183 9.15 15.77 -5.11
N VAL A 184 9.07 14.78 -4.20
CA VAL A 184 8.39 13.50 -4.47
C VAL A 184 6.94 13.73 -4.87
N PHE A 185 6.24 14.66 -4.19
CA PHE A 185 4.84 14.97 -4.51
C PHE A 185 4.70 15.66 -5.87
N GLU A 186 5.60 16.58 -6.23
CA GLU A 186 5.59 17.20 -7.57
C GLU A 186 5.80 16.15 -8.68
N ASP A 187 6.75 15.22 -8.50
CA ASP A 187 6.96 14.14 -9.45
C ASP A 187 5.75 13.20 -9.53
N LEU A 188 5.12 12.91 -8.40
CA LEU A 188 3.89 12.12 -8.35
C LEU A 188 2.75 12.79 -9.13
N LYS A 189 2.55 14.10 -8.95
CA LYS A 189 1.52 14.87 -9.69
C LYS A 189 1.77 14.83 -11.20
N LYS A 190 3.01 15.03 -11.62
CA LYS A 190 3.38 14.97 -13.05
C LYS A 190 3.10 13.60 -13.64
N ALA A 191 3.50 12.52 -12.93
CA ALA A 191 3.31 11.15 -13.38
C ALA A 191 1.82 10.80 -13.52
N LEU A 192 0.96 11.30 -12.63
CA LEU A 192 -0.49 11.08 -12.62
C LEU A 192 -1.29 12.12 -13.45
N SER A 193 -0.63 13.05 -14.13
CA SER A 193 -1.27 14.13 -14.91
C SER A 193 -2.30 14.95 -14.11
N LEU A 194 -1.92 15.42 -12.91
CA LEU A 194 -2.76 16.12 -11.95
C LEU A 194 -2.43 17.61 -11.78
#